data_10def68979d280db53bec5eeeb85c4a5
#
_entry.id   10def68979d280db53bec5eeeb85c4a5
#
_cell.length_a   1.000
_cell.length_b   1.000
_cell.length_c   1.000
_cell.angle_alpha   90.00
_cell.angle_beta   90.00
_cell.angle_gamma   90.00
#
_symmetry.space_group_name_H-M   'P 1'
#
loop_
_entity.id
_entity.type
_entity.pdbx_description
1 polymer ?
#
loop_
_entity_poly.entity_id
_entity_poly.type
_entity_poly.pdbx_seq_one_letter_code
_entity_poly.pdbx_strand_id
1 'polypeptide(L)'
;MIIDVKVPMLSESVSEGTLLEWKKKVGEAVARDEILIDIETDKVVLEVPSPQAGVLVEIIAQNGETVAAEQVLARIDTAATASVEAPAAAPAPEAAPAAAQTNAAMPAAAKLAAETGVDVNALQGSGRDGRVLKEDVQNAAAKPAAAPAAASAPVPAGARPEQRVPMSRLRARVAERLLASQQENAILTTFNEVNMKPIMDLRAKYKEKFEKEHGVKLGFMSFFVKAAVAALKKYPVVNASVDGSDIVYHGYFDIGIAIGSPRGLVVPILRDADQMSIADIEQAIVDYAKKAKDGKIALEDLTGGTFSITNGGTFGSMMSTPIINPPQSAILGMHATKERAVVENGQVVVRPMMYLALSYDHRIIDGREAVLTLVAIKDALEDPARLLLDL
;
A
#
# COMPACT_ATOMS: atom_id res chain seq x y z
N MET A 1 40.40 12.09 6.87
CA MET A 1 39.86 13.41 6.43
C MET A 1 38.34 13.40 6.69
N ILE A 2 37.83 14.38 7.41
CA ILE A 2 36.41 14.38 7.79
C ILE A 2 35.60 14.96 6.63
N ILE A 3 34.56 14.26 6.20
CA ILE A 3 33.61 14.67 5.15
C ILE A 3 32.21 14.70 5.74
N ASP A 4 31.49 15.78 5.45
CA ASP A 4 30.11 15.93 5.89
C ASP A 4 29.15 15.18 4.94
N VAL A 5 28.24 14.40 5.52
CA VAL A 5 27.09 13.80 4.82
C VAL A 5 25.95 14.79 4.92
N LYS A 6 25.44 15.25 3.78
CA LYS A 6 24.39 16.26 3.70
C LYS A 6 23.12 15.69 3.11
N VAL A 7 21.98 16.31 3.44
CA VAL A 7 20.69 16.07 2.78
C VAL A 7 20.83 16.38 1.29
N PRO A 8 20.41 15.50 0.38
CA PRO A 8 20.37 15.80 -1.05
C PRO A 8 19.51 17.03 -1.35
N MET A 9 19.71 17.65 -2.50
CA MET A 9 18.84 18.74 -2.94
C MET A 9 17.42 18.22 -3.06
N LEU A 10 16.51 18.79 -2.29
CA LEU A 10 15.08 18.53 -2.35
C LEU A 10 14.48 19.29 -3.55
N SER A 11 13.39 18.80 -4.14
CA SER A 11 12.72 19.52 -5.23
C SER A 11 12.17 20.87 -4.74
N GLU A 12 12.03 21.86 -5.64
CA GLU A 12 11.54 23.22 -5.32
C GLU A 12 10.22 23.24 -4.52
N SER A 13 9.45 22.17 -4.56
CA SER A 13 8.19 22.03 -3.84
C SER A 13 8.30 21.29 -2.49
N VAL A 14 9.50 20.88 -2.07
CA VAL A 14 9.76 20.16 -0.81
C VAL A 14 10.85 20.88 -0.03
N SER A 15 10.47 21.59 1.03
CA SER A 15 11.40 22.40 1.84
C SER A 15 12.09 21.62 2.95
N GLU A 16 11.53 20.47 3.37
CA GLU A 16 12.03 19.69 4.51
C GLU A 16 11.67 18.21 4.41
N GLY A 17 12.42 17.36 5.13
CA GLY A 17 12.18 15.92 5.24
C GLY A 17 12.35 15.44 6.68
N THR A 18 11.81 14.27 7.04
CA THR A 18 12.03 13.64 8.34
C THR A 18 12.98 12.46 8.18
N LEU A 19 14.01 12.42 9.00
CA LEU A 19 14.92 11.29 9.07
C LEU A 19 14.21 10.04 9.58
N LEU A 20 14.35 8.94 8.87
CA LEU A 20 13.90 7.63 9.33
C LEU A 20 14.95 7.00 10.26
N GLU A 21 15.15 5.71 10.20
CA GLU A 21 16.11 5.02 11.04
C GLU A 21 17.49 4.96 10.38
N TRP A 22 18.55 5.31 11.15
CA TRP A 22 19.93 5.15 10.73
C TRP A 22 20.25 3.68 10.51
N LYS A 23 20.77 3.32 9.34
CA LYS A 23 21.17 1.95 8.97
C LYS A 23 22.56 1.61 9.49
N LYS A 24 23.33 2.61 9.95
CA LYS A 24 24.69 2.49 10.48
C LYS A 24 24.81 3.22 11.80
N LYS A 25 25.71 2.73 12.66
CA LYS A 25 26.03 3.32 13.97
C LYS A 25 27.36 4.06 13.90
N VAL A 26 27.57 5.00 14.84
CA VAL A 26 28.87 5.66 15.02
C VAL A 26 29.94 4.61 15.30
N GLY A 27 31.06 4.68 14.58
CA GLY A 27 32.17 3.72 14.62
C GLY A 27 32.10 2.61 13.55
N GLU A 28 31.01 2.47 12.80
CA GLU A 28 30.89 1.48 11.74
C GLU A 28 31.53 1.96 10.43
N ALA A 29 32.14 1.02 9.71
CA ALA A 29 32.66 1.27 8.38
C ALA A 29 31.54 1.38 7.36
N VAL A 30 31.65 2.33 6.45
CA VAL A 30 30.71 2.58 5.36
C VAL A 30 31.42 2.55 4.03
N ALA A 31 30.81 1.93 3.02
CA ALA A 31 31.32 1.95 1.65
C ALA A 31 30.82 3.21 0.92
N ARG A 32 31.48 3.57 -0.17
CA ARG A 32 30.98 4.62 -1.05
C ARG A 32 29.64 4.19 -1.66
N ASP A 33 28.69 5.12 -1.75
CA ASP A 33 27.33 4.91 -2.26
C ASP A 33 26.46 3.96 -1.40
N GLU A 34 26.93 3.57 -0.21
CA GLU A 34 26.14 2.80 0.75
C GLU A 34 25.10 3.70 1.41
N ILE A 35 23.82 3.24 1.48
CA ILE A 35 22.72 4.01 2.04
C ILE A 35 22.85 4.05 3.57
N LEU A 36 22.97 5.25 4.12
CA LEU A 36 23.16 5.51 5.54
C LEU A 36 21.84 5.72 6.28
N ILE A 37 20.92 6.47 5.67
CA ILE A 37 19.61 6.82 6.22
C ILE A 37 18.64 7.12 5.10
N ASP A 38 17.35 6.93 5.38
CA ASP A 38 16.26 7.32 4.49
C ASP A 38 15.61 8.59 5.04
N ILE A 39 15.24 9.52 4.14
CA ILE A 39 14.51 10.76 4.46
C ILE A 39 13.11 10.65 3.90
N GLU A 40 12.10 10.68 4.76
CA GLU A 40 10.70 10.73 4.37
C GLU A 40 10.30 12.19 4.11
N THR A 41 9.87 12.48 2.89
CA THR A 41 9.27 13.76 2.52
C THR A 41 7.76 13.61 2.35
N ASP A 42 7.04 14.67 2.10
CA ASP A 42 5.60 14.63 1.85
C ASP A 42 5.22 13.93 0.53
N LYS A 43 6.21 13.71 -0.35
CA LYS A 43 5.99 13.10 -1.69
C LYS A 43 6.69 11.77 -1.89
N VAL A 44 7.95 11.66 -1.46
CA VAL A 44 8.79 10.47 -1.69
C VAL A 44 9.72 10.22 -0.51
N VAL A 45 10.20 8.98 -0.40
CA VAL A 45 11.31 8.63 0.48
C VAL A 45 12.61 8.73 -0.32
N LEU A 46 13.55 9.55 0.16
CA LEU A 46 14.86 9.74 -0.45
C LEU A 46 15.90 8.96 0.35
N GLU A 47 16.74 8.22 -0.35
CA GLU A 47 17.88 7.52 0.23
C GLU A 47 19.09 8.45 0.25
N VAL A 48 19.81 8.51 1.38
CA VAL A 48 21.04 9.29 1.52
C VAL A 48 22.23 8.33 1.46
N PRO A 49 22.95 8.30 0.32
CA PRO A 49 24.15 7.49 0.19
C PRO A 49 25.35 8.17 0.83
N SER A 50 26.33 7.37 1.25
CA SER A 50 27.64 7.85 1.66
C SER A 50 28.41 8.45 0.48
N PRO A 51 28.94 9.69 0.57
CA PRO A 51 29.71 10.30 -0.51
C PRO A 51 31.06 9.62 -0.75
N GLN A 52 31.65 8.99 0.27
CA GLN A 52 32.91 8.23 0.20
C GLN A 52 32.96 7.10 1.22
N ALA A 53 33.84 6.14 0.99
CA ALA A 53 34.15 5.10 1.96
C ALA A 53 34.89 5.66 3.16
N GLY A 54 34.58 5.21 4.37
CA GLY A 54 35.20 5.65 5.61
C GLY A 54 34.57 5.04 6.85
N VAL A 55 34.74 5.67 8.00
CA VAL A 55 34.10 5.31 9.27
C VAL A 55 33.16 6.43 9.70
N LEU A 56 31.93 6.10 10.09
CA LEU A 56 30.97 7.08 10.60
C LEU A 56 31.41 7.56 11.99
N VAL A 57 31.84 8.82 12.08
CA VAL A 57 32.44 9.37 13.31
C VAL A 57 31.39 9.98 14.22
N GLU A 58 30.43 10.68 13.63
CA GLU A 58 29.41 11.44 14.38
C GLU A 58 28.10 11.48 13.62
N ILE A 59 26.99 11.27 14.35
CA ILE A 59 25.62 11.49 13.88
C ILE A 59 25.13 12.78 14.53
N ILE A 60 24.85 13.80 13.71
CA ILE A 60 24.44 15.15 14.15
C ILE A 60 22.93 15.21 14.28
N ALA A 61 22.19 14.65 13.29
CA ALA A 61 20.74 14.65 13.28
C ALA A 61 20.19 13.26 13.68
N GLN A 62 19.26 13.23 14.63
CA GLN A 62 18.71 12.01 15.22
C GLN A 62 17.54 11.43 14.40
N ASN A 63 17.19 10.14 14.65
CA ASN A 63 16.00 9.52 14.08
C ASN A 63 14.73 10.32 14.41
N GLY A 64 13.89 10.59 13.40
CA GLY A 64 12.66 11.33 13.55
C GLY A 64 12.82 12.87 13.53
N GLU A 65 14.03 13.38 13.40
CA GLU A 65 14.29 14.83 13.29
C GLU A 65 13.94 15.36 11.90
N THR A 66 13.39 16.57 11.84
CA THR A 66 13.09 17.27 10.59
C THR A 66 14.32 18.02 10.12
N VAL A 67 14.71 17.80 8.86
CA VAL A 67 15.93 18.38 8.26
C VAL A 67 15.60 19.09 6.96
N ALA A 68 16.33 20.19 6.70
CA ALA A 68 16.22 20.98 5.48
C ALA A 68 17.22 20.49 4.41
N ALA A 69 17.02 20.89 3.15
CA ALA A 69 17.98 20.63 2.08
C ALA A 69 19.38 21.15 2.45
N GLU A 70 20.43 20.41 2.07
CA GLU A 70 21.84 20.68 2.34
C GLU A 70 22.26 20.67 3.82
N GLN A 71 21.37 20.39 4.76
CA GLN A 71 21.72 20.26 6.18
C GLN A 71 22.67 19.07 6.40
N VAL A 72 23.68 19.27 7.28
CA VAL A 72 24.64 18.20 7.63
C VAL A 72 23.97 17.21 8.57
N LEU A 73 24.00 15.93 8.21
CA LEU A 73 23.39 14.83 8.95
C LEU A 73 24.39 14.06 9.82
N ALA A 74 25.59 13.84 9.27
CA ALA A 74 26.63 13.05 9.92
C ALA A 74 28.01 13.39 9.35
N ARG A 75 29.06 12.88 10.00
CA ARG A 75 30.46 13.02 9.56
C ARG A 75 31.13 11.67 9.39
N ILE A 76 31.88 11.53 8.31
CA ILE A 76 32.63 10.33 7.96
C ILE A 76 34.11 10.68 7.92
N ASP A 77 34.95 9.88 8.59
CA ASP A 77 36.43 10.00 8.44
C ASP A 77 36.92 8.95 7.43
N THR A 78 37.40 9.45 6.31
CA THR A 78 37.97 8.62 5.22
C THR A 78 39.35 8.11 5.48
N ALA A 79 40.07 8.60 6.52
CA ALA A 79 41.38 8.16 6.90
C ALA A 79 41.38 7.12 8.05
N ALA A 80 40.24 6.92 8.71
CA ALA A 80 40.12 5.93 9.77
C ALA A 80 39.91 4.53 9.15
N THR A 81 40.86 3.66 9.35
CA THR A 81 40.68 2.19 9.22
C THR A 81 39.86 1.72 10.41
N ALA A 82 38.79 0.97 10.18
CA ALA A 82 37.92 0.44 11.21
C ALA A 82 38.70 -0.30 12.30
N SER A 83 38.95 0.34 13.43
CA SER A 83 39.48 -0.33 14.62
C SER A 83 38.26 -0.94 15.34
N VAL A 84 38.14 -2.25 15.29
CA VAL A 84 37.19 -3.02 16.07
C VAL A 84 37.64 -3.00 17.51
N GLU A 85 37.23 -1.99 18.28
CA GLU A 85 37.41 -1.98 19.73
C GLU A 85 36.23 -2.73 20.36
N ALA A 86 36.49 -3.97 20.76
CA ALA A 86 35.55 -4.75 21.56
C ALA A 86 35.48 -4.16 22.97
N PRO A 87 34.27 -3.99 23.55
CA PRO A 87 34.15 -3.53 24.93
C PRO A 87 34.70 -4.55 25.89
N ALA A 88 35.58 -4.10 26.80
CA ALA A 88 36.21 -4.89 27.87
C ALA A 88 35.16 -5.57 28.76
N ALA A 89 35.28 -6.88 28.91
CA ALA A 89 34.48 -7.70 29.78
C ALA A 89 34.91 -7.51 31.26
N ALA A 90 33.94 -7.28 32.14
CA ALA A 90 34.08 -7.46 33.58
C ALA A 90 34.03 -8.95 33.93
N PRO A 91 34.74 -9.43 34.97
CA PRO A 91 35.03 -10.84 35.20
C PRO A 91 33.82 -11.64 35.68
N ALA A 92 33.58 -12.77 35.03
CA ALA A 92 32.59 -13.76 35.45
C ALA A 92 33.20 -14.81 36.40
N PRO A 93 32.41 -15.42 37.28
CA PRO A 93 32.89 -16.50 38.12
C PRO A 93 33.01 -17.84 37.36
N GLU A 94 34.02 -18.57 37.73
CA GLU A 94 34.47 -19.87 37.27
C GLU A 94 33.39 -20.96 37.40
N ALA A 95 33.04 -21.64 36.33
CA ALA A 95 32.31 -22.91 36.37
C ALA A 95 32.93 -23.91 35.37
N ALA A 96 33.11 -25.11 35.80
CA ALA A 96 33.87 -26.24 35.27
C ALA A 96 33.48 -26.70 33.84
N PRO A 97 34.36 -27.51 33.16
CA PRO A 97 34.34 -27.72 31.72
C PRO A 97 33.28 -28.72 31.27
N ALA A 98 32.36 -28.30 30.41
CA ALA A 98 31.53 -29.20 29.62
C ALA A 98 32.18 -29.44 28.25
N ALA A 99 32.20 -30.70 27.85
CA ALA A 99 32.88 -31.24 26.69
C ALA A 99 32.54 -30.49 25.39
N ALA A 100 33.55 -30.11 24.62
CA ALA A 100 33.48 -29.55 23.29
C ALA A 100 32.85 -30.55 22.31
N GLN A 101 31.63 -30.31 21.88
CA GLN A 101 31.06 -30.97 20.69
C GLN A 101 31.55 -30.22 19.47
N THR A 102 32.49 -30.84 18.71
CA THR A 102 32.90 -30.32 17.42
C THR A 102 31.81 -30.58 16.40
N ASN A 103 31.07 -29.53 15.98
CA ASN A 103 30.14 -29.58 14.86
C ASN A 103 30.95 -29.71 13.55
N ALA A 104 31.42 -30.93 13.20
CA ALA A 104 32.09 -31.15 11.95
C ALA A 104 31.06 -31.20 10.81
N ALA A 105 31.05 -30.19 9.94
CA ALA A 105 30.24 -30.20 8.76
C ALA A 105 30.75 -31.20 7.70
N MET A 106 29.83 -31.93 7.07
CA MET A 106 30.17 -32.79 5.92
C MET A 106 30.65 -31.92 4.74
N PRO A 107 31.60 -32.37 3.90
CA PRO A 107 32.16 -31.55 2.81
C PRO A 107 31.12 -30.94 1.88
N ALA A 108 30.03 -31.64 1.62
CA ALA A 108 28.92 -31.15 0.81
C ALA A 108 28.07 -30.08 1.51
N ALA A 109 27.94 -30.14 2.86
CA ALA A 109 27.27 -29.15 3.68
C ALA A 109 28.09 -27.86 3.78
N ALA A 110 29.41 -27.99 3.96
CA ALA A 110 30.34 -26.86 4.01
C ALA A 110 30.38 -26.08 2.69
N LYS A 111 30.35 -26.77 1.55
CA LYS A 111 30.31 -26.13 0.22
C LYS A 111 28.99 -25.36 0.02
N LEU A 112 27.85 -25.95 0.34
CA LEU A 112 26.57 -25.31 0.22
C LEU A 112 26.39 -24.12 1.19
N ALA A 113 26.92 -24.23 2.39
CA ALA A 113 26.91 -23.15 3.38
C ALA A 113 27.75 -21.95 2.91
N ALA A 114 28.89 -22.18 2.26
CA ALA A 114 29.72 -21.12 1.64
C ALA A 114 29.00 -20.45 0.45
N GLU A 115 28.18 -21.20 -0.31
CA GLU A 115 27.41 -20.69 -1.44
C GLU A 115 26.14 -19.93 -0.97
N THR A 116 25.57 -20.28 0.18
CA THR A 116 24.31 -19.71 0.69
C THR A 116 24.46 -18.72 1.84
N GLY A 117 25.73 -18.49 2.31
CA GLY A 117 26.04 -17.58 3.42
C GLY A 117 25.55 -18.04 4.80
N VAL A 118 25.24 -19.34 4.96
CA VAL A 118 24.76 -19.91 6.23
C VAL A 118 25.95 -20.33 7.11
N ASP A 119 26.01 -19.84 8.36
CA ASP A 119 27.04 -20.24 9.32
C ASP A 119 26.78 -21.65 9.84
N VAL A 120 27.63 -22.62 9.44
CA VAL A 120 27.55 -24.02 9.88
C VAL A 120 27.73 -24.22 11.38
N ASN A 121 28.39 -23.29 12.08
CA ASN A 121 28.59 -23.40 13.52
C ASN A 121 27.33 -23.04 14.32
N ALA A 122 26.41 -22.31 13.70
CA ALA A 122 25.15 -21.94 14.29
C ALA A 122 24.04 -23.00 14.07
N LEU A 123 24.35 -24.08 13.30
CA LEU A 123 23.39 -25.12 12.99
C LEU A 123 23.55 -26.34 13.90
N GLN A 124 22.45 -26.90 14.35
CA GLN A 124 22.43 -28.20 15.01
C GLN A 124 22.35 -29.29 13.94
N GLY A 125 23.41 -30.06 13.76
CA GLY A 125 23.46 -31.12 12.75
C GLY A 125 22.54 -32.29 13.08
N SER A 126 21.78 -32.75 12.09
CA SER A 126 20.90 -33.93 12.19
C SER A 126 21.59 -35.25 11.88
N GLY A 127 22.86 -35.21 11.45
CA GLY A 127 23.64 -36.41 11.11
C GLY A 127 24.16 -37.15 12.33
N ARG A 128 24.70 -38.37 12.05
CA ARG A 128 25.30 -39.22 13.09
C ARG A 128 26.46 -38.49 13.77
N ASP A 129 26.48 -38.49 15.10
CA ASP A 129 27.42 -37.79 15.97
C ASP A 129 27.31 -36.24 15.89
N GLY A 130 26.12 -35.69 15.58
CA GLY A 130 25.86 -34.25 15.55
C GLY A 130 26.43 -33.53 14.33
N ARG A 131 26.78 -34.25 13.26
CA ARG A 131 27.33 -33.66 12.01
C ARG A 131 26.27 -32.90 11.22
N VAL A 132 26.61 -31.71 10.70
CA VAL A 132 25.75 -30.92 9.84
C VAL A 132 25.71 -31.53 8.43
N LEU A 133 24.49 -31.90 8.00
CA LEU A 133 24.22 -32.45 6.67
C LEU A 133 23.83 -31.34 5.69
N LYS A 134 23.90 -31.64 4.38
CA LYS A 134 23.50 -30.73 3.32
C LYS A 134 22.03 -30.27 3.48
N GLU A 135 21.15 -31.15 3.97
CA GLU A 135 19.72 -30.89 4.21
C GLU A 135 19.50 -29.87 5.35
N ASP A 136 20.36 -29.88 6.36
CA ASP A 136 20.31 -28.90 7.47
C ASP A 136 20.60 -27.48 6.97
N VAL A 137 21.59 -27.33 6.07
CA VAL A 137 21.91 -26.05 5.45
C VAL A 137 20.82 -25.60 4.48
N GLN A 138 20.21 -26.50 3.71
CA GLN A 138 19.08 -26.17 2.83
C GLN A 138 17.87 -25.71 3.61
N ASN A 139 17.52 -26.38 4.70
CA ASN A 139 16.41 -26.01 5.57
C ASN A 139 16.65 -24.67 6.28
N ALA A 140 17.89 -24.37 6.66
CA ALA A 140 18.26 -23.09 7.24
C ALA A 140 18.22 -21.95 6.21
N ALA A 141 18.65 -22.19 4.98
CA ALA A 141 18.60 -21.24 3.88
C ALA A 141 17.15 -20.99 3.39
N ALA A 142 16.26 -22.00 3.47
CA ALA A 142 14.86 -21.90 3.09
C ALA A 142 13.97 -21.20 4.14
N LYS A 143 14.46 -21.04 5.39
CA LYS A 143 13.71 -20.33 6.43
C LYS A 143 13.97 -18.83 6.25
N PRO A 144 12.95 -18.00 5.93
CA PRO A 144 13.14 -16.56 5.88
C PRO A 144 13.71 -16.13 7.23
N ALA A 145 14.81 -15.38 7.24
CA ALA A 145 15.30 -14.74 8.45
C ALA A 145 14.13 -13.97 9.04
N ALA A 146 13.60 -14.45 10.18
CA ALA A 146 12.62 -13.70 10.94
C ALA A 146 13.35 -12.39 11.32
N ALA A 147 12.86 -11.28 10.78
CA ALA A 147 13.29 -9.97 11.25
C ALA A 147 13.20 -10.00 12.78
N PRO A 148 14.21 -9.48 13.52
CA PRO A 148 14.16 -9.45 14.96
C PRO A 148 12.88 -8.71 15.33
N ALA A 149 11.89 -9.43 15.87
CA ALA A 149 10.76 -8.81 16.50
C ALA A 149 11.35 -7.91 17.58
N ALA A 150 11.14 -6.60 17.46
CA ALA A 150 11.51 -5.65 18.49
C ALA A 150 10.98 -6.22 19.81
N ALA A 151 11.87 -6.61 20.71
CA ALA A 151 11.53 -7.18 21.99
C ALA A 151 10.72 -6.11 22.74
N SER A 152 9.40 -6.30 22.80
CA SER A 152 8.54 -5.47 23.63
C SER A 152 9.04 -5.62 25.06
N ALA A 153 9.45 -4.52 25.67
CA ALA A 153 9.85 -4.51 27.07
C ALA A 153 8.74 -5.17 27.93
N PRO A 154 9.09 -5.99 28.95
CA PRO A 154 8.10 -6.64 29.77
C PRO A 154 7.22 -5.59 30.46
N VAL A 155 5.93 -5.65 30.21
CA VAL A 155 4.94 -4.75 30.80
C VAL A 155 4.77 -5.12 32.27
N PRO A 156 4.87 -4.17 33.23
CA PRO A 156 4.66 -4.45 34.63
C PRO A 156 3.25 -5.01 34.86
N ALA A 157 3.17 -6.13 35.61
CA ALA A 157 1.88 -6.73 35.99
C ALA A 157 1.05 -5.72 36.80
N GLY A 158 -0.15 -5.36 36.29
CA GLY A 158 -1.06 -4.41 36.96
C GLY A 158 -1.17 -3.03 36.33
N ALA A 159 -0.30 -2.64 35.35
CA ALA A 159 -0.46 -1.42 34.61
C ALA A 159 -1.30 -1.67 33.32
N ARG A 160 -2.16 -0.72 32.93
CA ARG A 160 -2.76 -0.70 31.59
C ARG A 160 -1.69 -0.21 30.61
N PRO A 161 -1.08 -1.10 29.80
CA PRO A 161 0.00 -0.67 28.91
C PRO A 161 -0.55 0.22 27.80
N GLU A 162 0.03 1.41 27.64
CA GLU A 162 -0.22 2.31 26.53
C GLU A 162 1.08 2.51 25.77
N GLN A 163 1.02 2.37 24.45
CA GLN A 163 2.13 2.67 23.57
C GLN A 163 1.76 3.87 22.72
N ARG A 164 2.53 4.95 22.81
CA ARG A 164 2.41 6.12 21.94
C ARG A 164 3.36 5.98 20.78
N VAL A 165 2.82 5.92 19.57
CA VAL A 165 3.58 5.87 18.33
C VAL A 165 3.16 7.05 17.47
N PRO A 166 4.06 7.95 17.07
CA PRO A 166 3.74 9.05 16.18
C PRO A 166 3.27 8.51 14.82
N MET A 167 2.33 9.22 14.19
CA MET A 167 1.91 8.90 12.84
C MET A 167 3.07 9.15 11.86
N SER A 168 3.23 8.26 10.86
CA SER A 168 4.10 8.56 9.73
C SER A 168 3.59 9.82 8.99
N ARG A 169 4.47 10.54 8.28
CA ARG A 169 4.08 11.73 7.50
C ARG A 169 2.97 11.43 6.51
N LEU A 170 3.08 10.32 5.77
CA LEU A 170 2.03 9.89 4.85
C LEU A 170 0.69 9.72 5.59
N ARG A 171 0.68 9.05 6.76
CA ARG A 171 -0.55 8.85 7.54
C ARG A 171 -1.13 10.18 8.04
N ALA A 172 -0.29 11.11 8.49
CA ALA A 172 -0.71 12.44 8.94
C ALA A 172 -1.38 13.23 7.78
N ARG A 173 -0.75 13.24 6.60
CA ARG A 173 -1.32 13.89 5.40
C ARG A 173 -2.65 13.27 4.95
N VAL A 174 -2.75 11.94 4.98
CA VAL A 174 -4.02 11.25 4.70
C VAL A 174 -5.10 11.66 5.71
N ALA A 175 -4.76 11.75 7.00
CA ALA A 175 -5.70 12.15 8.06
C ALA A 175 -6.19 13.59 7.85
N GLU A 176 -5.29 14.55 7.58
CA GLU A 176 -5.63 15.95 7.26
C GLU A 176 -6.58 16.02 6.06
N ARG A 177 -6.24 15.33 4.95
CA ARG A 177 -7.05 15.34 3.73
C ARG A 177 -8.45 14.75 3.93
N LEU A 178 -8.56 13.65 4.68
CA LEU A 178 -9.85 13.04 4.98
C LEU A 178 -10.72 13.92 5.89
N LEU A 179 -10.09 14.56 6.88
CA LEU A 179 -10.78 15.49 7.78
C LEU A 179 -11.27 16.74 7.03
N ALA A 180 -10.40 17.34 6.19
CA ALA A 180 -10.76 18.47 5.33
C ALA A 180 -11.94 18.11 4.41
N SER A 181 -11.92 16.92 3.77
CA SER A 181 -13.03 16.47 2.93
C SER A 181 -14.36 16.43 3.67
N GLN A 182 -14.39 15.97 4.92
CA GLN A 182 -15.62 15.93 5.71
C GLN A 182 -16.09 17.30 6.21
N GLN A 183 -15.16 18.23 6.40
CA GLN A 183 -15.47 19.59 6.86
C GLN A 183 -15.91 20.52 5.72
N GLU A 184 -15.32 20.37 4.54
CA GLU A 184 -15.56 21.23 3.39
C GLU A 184 -16.79 20.83 2.56
N ASN A 185 -17.17 19.54 2.59
CA ASN A 185 -18.30 19.01 1.82
C ASN A 185 -19.49 18.72 2.71
N ALA A 186 -20.69 18.99 2.20
CA ALA A 186 -21.94 18.55 2.83
C ALA A 186 -22.25 17.10 2.42
N ILE A 187 -21.47 16.14 2.97
CA ILE A 187 -21.56 14.74 2.53
C ILE A 187 -22.84 14.08 2.99
N LEU A 188 -23.64 13.60 2.01
CA LEU A 188 -24.77 12.71 2.22
C LEU A 188 -24.52 11.40 1.48
N THR A 189 -25.12 10.30 1.97
CA THR A 189 -25.00 8.98 1.33
C THR A 189 -26.37 8.42 1.04
N THR A 190 -26.60 7.99 -0.19
CA THR A 190 -27.77 7.18 -0.58
C THR A 190 -27.33 5.75 -0.86
N PHE A 191 -28.24 4.80 -0.63
CA PHE A 191 -27.97 3.37 -0.79
C PHE A 191 -28.97 2.74 -1.74
N ASN A 192 -28.52 1.69 -2.43
CA ASN A 192 -29.37 0.81 -3.21
C ASN A 192 -28.82 -0.61 -3.15
N GLU A 193 -29.62 -1.59 -3.50
CA GLU A 193 -29.18 -2.97 -3.65
C GLU A 193 -29.20 -3.37 -5.13
N VAL A 194 -28.25 -4.20 -5.53
CA VAL A 194 -28.12 -4.68 -6.89
C VAL A 194 -28.04 -6.20 -6.93
N ASN A 195 -28.77 -6.80 -7.87
CA ASN A 195 -28.66 -8.23 -8.17
C ASN A 195 -27.45 -8.47 -9.06
N MET A 196 -26.44 -9.12 -8.50
CA MET A 196 -25.15 -9.39 -9.19
C MET A 196 -25.22 -10.60 -10.13
N LYS A 197 -26.33 -11.35 -10.14
CA LYS A 197 -26.44 -12.57 -10.95
C LYS A 197 -26.16 -12.34 -12.44
N PRO A 198 -26.69 -11.32 -13.13
CA PRO A 198 -26.43 -11.10 -14.56
C PRO A 198 -24.95 -10.90 -14.86
N ILE A 199 -24.24 -10.07 -14.06
CA ILE A 199 -22.79 -9.86 -14.21
C ILE A 199 -22.02 -11.14 -13.91
N MET A 200 -22.39 -11.89 -12.86
CA MET A 200 -21.73 -13.15 -12.50
C MET A 200 -21.89 -14.21 -13.60
N ASP A 201 -23.10 -14.34 -14.16
CA ASP A 201 -23.39 -15.28 -15.25
C ASP A 201 -22.61 -14.87 -16.52
N LEU A 202 -22.60 -13.59 -16.87
CA LEU A 202 -21.85 -13.06 -18.00
C LEU A 202 -20.34 -13.35 -17.85
N ARG A 203 -19.80 -13.05 -16.68
CA ARG A 203 -18.41 -13.33 -16.34
C ARG A 203 -18.12 -14.84 -16.39
N ALA A 204 -18.95 -15.68 -15.79
CA ALA A 204 -18.78 -17.13 -15.80
C ALA A 204 -18.74 -17.69 -17.22
N LYS A 205 -19.58 -17.16 -18.13
CA LYS A 205 -19.67 -17.57 -19.54
C LYS A 205 -18.41 -17.19 -20.33
N TYR A 206 -17.81 -16.03 -20.07
CA TYR A 206 -16.78 -15.48 -20.95
C TYR A 206 -15.37 -15.43 -20.35
N LYS A 207 -15.17 -15.65 -19.05
CA LYS A 207 -13.89 -15.48 -18.33
C LYS A 207 -12.69 -16.15 -19.00
N GLU A 208 -12.85 -17.39 -19.45
CA GLU A 208 -11.75 -18.19 -20.04
C GLU A 208 -11.39 -17.68 -21.43
N LYS A 209 -12.42 -17.40 -22.26
CA LYS A 209 -12.21 -16.84 -23.60
C LYS A 209 -11.58 -15.45 -23.52
N PHE A 210 -12.07 -14.62 -22.60
CA PHE A 210 -11.57 -13.27 -22.39
C PHE A 210 -10.10 -13.27 -21.94
N GLU A 211 -9.74 -14.12 -20.96
CA GLU A 211 -8.35 -14.23 -20.48
C GLU A 211 -7.42 -14.75 -21.59
N LYS A 212 -7.88 -15.69 -22.40
CA LYS A 212 -7.10 -16.21 -23.54
C LYS A 212 -6.85 -15.15 -24.62
N GLU A 213 -7.83 -14.27 -24.88
CA GLU A 213 -7.77 -13.27 -25.95
C GLU A 213 -7.01 -12.00 -25.52
N HIS A 214 -7.22 -11.56 -24.28
CA HIS A 214 -6.71 -10.28 -23.79
C HIS A 214 -5.53 -10.41 -22.80
N GLY A 215 -5.19 -11.63 -22.34
CA GLY A 215 -4.09 -11.86 -21.40
C GLY A 215 -4.35 -11.37 -19.97
N VAL A 216 -5.55 -10.88 -19.69
CA VAL A 216 -5.99 -10.37 -18.38
C VAL A 216 -7.29 -11.03 -17.94
N LYS A 217 -7.46 -11.24 -16.63
CA LYS A 217 -8.67 -11.85 -16.07
C LYS A 217 -9.84 -10.88 -16.13
N LEU A 218 -11.02 -11.38 -16.52
CA LEU A 218 -12.26 -10.60 -16.45
C LEU A 218 -12.68 -10.46 -14.98
N GLY A 219 -12.48 -9.30 -14.39
CA GLY A 219 -12.90 -8.96 -13.04
C GLY A 219 -14.35 -8.44 -12.99
N PHE A 220 -14.72 -7.87 -11.84
CA PHE A 220 -15.99 -7.17 -11.69
C PHE A 220 -15.84 -5.66 -11.86
N MET A 221 -14.63 -5.12 -11.59
CA MET A 221 -14.43 -3.68 -11.50
C MET A 221 -14.70 -2.96 -12.82
N SER A 222 -14.31 -3.55 -13.94
CA SER A 222 -14.56 -2.98 -15.28
C SER A 222 -16.06 -2.78 -15.58
N PHE A 223 -16.93 -3.68 -15.11
CA PHE A 223 -18.38 -3.51 -15.23
C PHE A 223 -18.88 -2.32 -14.40
N PHE A 224 -18.37 -2.16 -13.18
CA PHE A 224 -18.71 -1.02 -12.33
C PHE A 224 -18.20 0.30 -12.89
N VAL A 225 -17.00 0.33 -13.45
CA VAL A 225 -16.45 1.52 -14.13
C VAL A 225 -17.33 1.90 -15.32
N LYS A 226 -17.69 0.94 -16.18
CA LYS A 226 -18.55 1.22 -17.34
C LYS A 226 -19.96 1.66 -16.93
N ALA A 227 -20.56 1.03 -15.92
CA ALA A 227 -21.85 1.42 -15.38
C ALA A 227 -21.81 2.84 -14.76
N ALA A 228 -20.74 3.15 -14.00
CA ALA A 228 -20.55 4.47 -13.43
C ALA A 228 -20.40 5.53 -14.54
N VAL A 229 -19.55 5.30 -15.55
CA VAL A 229 -19.35 6.23 -16.66
C VAL A 229 -20.67 6.49 -17.40
N ALA A 230 -21.47 5.45 -17.69
CA ALA A 230 -22.78 5.62 -18.32
C ALA A 230 -23.73 6.50 -17.47
N ALA A 231 -23.75 6.27 -16.15
CA ALA A 231 -24.54 7.07 -15.23
C ALA A 231 -24.05 8.52 -15.12
N LEU A 232 -22.72 8.75 -15.10
CA LEU A 232 -22.13 10.09 -15.04
C LEU A 232 -22.40 10.90 -16.33
N LYS A 233 -22.43 10.25 -17.50
CA LYS A 233 -22.85 10.88 -18.75
C LYS A 233 -24.31 11.36 -18.69
N LYS A 234 -25.19 10.61 -18.01
CA LYS A 234 -26.60 10.94 -17.85
C LYS A 234 -26.83 11.99 -16.77
N TYR A 235 -26.00 12.03 -15.75
CA TYR A 235 -26.07 12.97 -14.60
C TYR A 235 -24.74 13.71 -14.41
N PRO A 236 -24.41 14.69 -15.30
CA PRO A 236 -23.09 15.33 -15.32
C PRO A 236 -22.71 16.06 -14.04
N VAL A 237 -23.67 16.52 -13.24
CA VAL A 237 -23.42 17.18 -11.96
C VAL A 237 -22.71 16.25 -10.96
N VAL A 238 -22.89 14.93 -11.07
CA VAL A 238 -22.22 13.95 -10.21
C VAL A 238 -20.73 13.77 -10.61
N ASN A 239 -20.37 14.16 -11.85
CA ASN A 239 -19.00 14.19 -12.34
C ASN A 239 -18.37 15.59 -12.23
N ALA A 240 -19.03 16.56 -11.60
CA ALA A 240 -18.54 17.92 -11.44
C ALA A 240 -17.72 18.07 -10.14
N SER A 241 -17.02 19.19 -10.02
CA SER A 241 -16.33 19.60 -8.80
C SER A 241 -16.71 21.02 -8.40
N VAL A 242 -16.37 21.40 -7.16
CA VAL A 242 -16.57 22.76 -6.64
C VAL A 242 -15.25 23.49 -6.63
N ASP A 243 -15.20 24.70 -7.21
CA ASP A 243 -14.07 25.61 -7.13
C ASP A 243 -14.57 26.98 -6.64
N GLY A 244 -14.30 27.29 -5.38
CA GLY A 244 -14.85 28.49 -4.73
C GLY A 244 -16.39 28.47 -4.74
N SER A 245 -16.99 29.39 -5.52
CA SER A 245 -18.45 29.50 -5.72
C SER A 245 -18.94 28.84 -7.00
N ASP A 246 -18.04 28.29 -7.80
CA ASP A 246 -18.35 27.78 -9.13
C ASP A 246 -18.50 26.25 -9.14
N ILE A 247 -19.39 25.74 -9.99
CA ILE A 247 -19.50 24.31 -10.31
C ILE A 247 -18.75 24.09 -11.62
N VAL A 248 -17.68 23.28 -11.56
CA VAL A 248 -16.85 22.92 -12.70
C VAL A 248 -17.32 21.59 -13.27
N TYR A 249 -17.96 21.60 -14.44
CA TYR A 249 -18.36 20.40 -15.16
C TYR A 249 -17.21 19.85 -15.97
N HIS A 250 -16.86 18.59 -15.77
CA HIS A 250 -15.79 17.91 -16.49
C HIS A 250 -16.33 17.20 -17.75
N GLY A 251 -15.72 17.45 -18.90
CA GLY A 251 -16.04 16.79 -20.18
C GLY A 251 -15.32 15.46 -20.38
N TYR A 252 -14.65 14.94 -19.37
CA TYR A 252 -13.90 13.68 -19.31
C TYR A 252 -14.27 12.88 -18.08
N PHE A 253 -13.94 11.59 -18.07
CA PHE A 253 -14.31 10.66 -17.00
C PHE A 253 -13.07 9.96 -16.46
N ASP A 254 -12.44 10.59 -15.48
CA ASP A 254 -11.26 10.10 -14.80
C ASP A 254 -11.66 9.40 -13.49
N ILE A 255 -11.64 8.07 -13.48
CA ILE A 255 -12.20 7.26 -12.40
C ILE A 255 -11.12 6.76 -11.46
N GLY A 256 -11.16 7.20 -10.19
CA GLY A 256 -10.30 6.71 -9.13
C GLY A 256 -10.73 5.32 -8.66
N ILE A 257 -9.79 4.38 -8.59
CA ILE A 257 -10.05 3.02 -8.09
C ILE A 257 -9.28 2.80 -6.80
N ALA A 258 -10.00 2.57 -5.69
CA ALA A 258 -9.37 2.31 -4.40
C ALA A 258 -8.70 0.93 -4.37
N ILE A 259 -7.38 0.90 -4.17
CA ILE A 259 -6.55 -0.31 -4.13
C ILE A 259 -5.83 -0.38 -2.78
N GLY A 260 -5.93 -1.53 -2.10
CA GLY A 260 -5.19 -1.79 -0.87
C GLY A 260 -3.72 -2.09 -1.16
N SER A 261 -2.82 -1.46 -0.42
CA SER A 261 -1.39 -1.71 -0.47
C SER A 261 -0.83 -2.01 0.92
N PRO A 262 0.39 -2.57 1.05
CA PRO A 262 1.05 -2.75 2.35
C PRO A 262 1.24 -1.43 3.13
N ARG A 263 1.32 -0.30 2.42
CA ARG A 263 1.46 1.05 2.99
C ARG A 263 0.11 1.72 3.31
N GLY A 264 -1.02 1.11 2.94
CA GLY A 264 -2.36 1.65 3.13
C GLY A 264 -3.16 1.68 1.83
N LEU A 265 -4.30 2.40 1.85
CA LEU A 265 -5.17 2.56 0.71
C LEU A 265 -4.62 3.64 -0.23
N VAL A 266 -4.53 3.33 -1.53
CA VAL A 266 -4.20 4.28 -2.60
C VAL A 266 -5.33 4.32 -3.62
N VAL A 267 -5.51 5.46 -4.30
CA VAL A 267 -6.59 5.63 -5.27
C VAL A 267 -6.01 6.13 -6.60
N PRO A 268 -5.37 5.25 -7.39
CA PRO A 268 -4.94 5.59 -8.73
C PRO A 268 -6.10 5.89 -9.66
N ILE A 269 -5.85 6.70 -10.68
CA ILE A 269 -6.86 7.25 -11.58
C ILE A 269 -6.80 6.56 -12.96
N LEU A 270 -7.91 5.96 -13.36
CA LEU A 270 -8.12 5.53 -14.74
C LEU A 270 -8.51 6.77 -15.58
N ARG A 271 -7.61 7.22 -16.45
CA ARG A 271 -7.84 8.38 -17.31
C ARG A 271 -8.76 8.02 -18.46
N ASP A 272 -9.66 8.95 -18.84
CA ASP A 272 -10.57 8.79 -19.99
C ASP A 272 -11.28 7.41 -19.98
N ALA A 273 -11.81 6.99 -18.83
CA ALA A 273 -12.37 5.65 -18.62
C ALA A 273 -13.55 5.33 -19.56
N ASP A 274 -14.19 6.34 -20.14
CA ASP A 274 -15.23 6.19 -21.16
C ASP A 274 -14.65 5.65 -22.50
N GLN A 275 -13.39 5.98 -22.84
CA GLN A 275 -12.70 5.50 -24.04
C GLN A 275 -12.06 4.11 -23.85
N MET A 276 -11.82 3.68 -22.62
CA MET A 276 -11.18 2.40 -22.32
C MET A 276 -12.13 1.22 -22.61
N SER A 277 -11.60 0.13 -23.17
CA SER A 277 -12.31 -1.16 -23.22
C SER A 277 -12.36 -1.82 -21.82
N ILE A 278 -13.18 -2.86 -21.67
CA ILE A 278 -13.20 -3.69 -20.45
C ILE A 278 -11.81 -4.30 -20.19
N ALA A 279 -11.09 -4.71 -21.24
CA ALA A 279 -9.76 -5.29 -21.11
C ALA A 279 -8.73 -4.25 -20.67
N ASP A 280 -8.76 -3.02 -21.21
CA ASP A 280 -7.86 -1.94 -20.81
C ASP A 280 -8.06 -1.55 -19.34
N ILE A 281 -9.31 -1.48 -18.89
CA ILE A 281 -9.64 -1.18 -17.48
C ILE A 281 -9.08 -2.26 -16.55
N GLU A 282 -9.32 -3.56 -16.84
CA GLU A 282 -8.81 -4.65 -16.01
C GLU A 282 -7.27 -4.70 -16.02
N GLN A 283 -6.63 -4.46 -17.19
CA GLN A 283 -5.17 -4.40 -17.30
C GLN A 283 -4.59 -3.24 -16.48
N ALA A 284 -5.15 -2.04 -16.59
CA ALA A 284 -4.70 -0.88 -15.83
C ALA A 284 -4.82 -1.11 -14.31
N ILE A 285 -5.92 -1.74 -13.85
CA ILE A 285 -6.10 -2.08 -12.44
C ILE A 285 -5.05 -3.08 -11.96
N VAL A 286 -4.72 -4.10 -12.77
CA VAL A 286 -3.65 -5.07 -12.45
C VAL A 286 -2.30 -4.38 -12.34
N ASP A 287 -2.00 -3.44 -13.25
CA ASP A 287 -0.73 -2.71 -13.27
C ASP A 287 -0.63 -1.75 -12.07
N TYR A 288 -1.70 -1.05 -11.73
CA TYR A 288 -1.76 -0.25 -10.50
C TYR A 288 -1.63 -1.09 -9.23
N ALA A 289 -2.24 -2.28 -9.19
CA ALA A 289 -2.09 -3.19 -8.04
C ALA A 289 -0.63 -3.67 -7.87
N LYS A 290 0.08 -3.95 -8.97
CA LYS A 290 1.52 -4.27 -8.94
C LYS A 290 2.35 -3.07 -8.47
N LYS A 291 2.15 -1.88 -9.07
CA LYS A 291 2.82 -0.65 -8.64
C LYS A 291 2.57 -0.34 -7.17
N ALA A 292 1.33 -0.53 -6.68
CA ALA A 292 0.97 -0.33 -5.27
C ALA A 292 1.70 -1.29 -4.32
N LYS A 293 1.77 -2.56 -4.69
CA LYS A 293 2.49 -3.59 -3.93
C LYS A 293 3.98 -3.29 -3.86
N ASP A 294 4.58 -2.87 -4.98
CA ASP A 294 6.01 -2.56 -5.10
C ASP A 294 6.37 -1.17 -4.57
N GLY A 295 5.37 -0.36 -4.13
CA GLY A 295 5.58 1.01 -3.66
C GLY A 295 6.00 2.00 -4.75
N LYS A 296 5.70 1.69 -6.03
CA LYS A 296 6.11 2.45 -7.22
C LYS A 296 4.99 3.28 -7.85
N ILE A 297 3.90 3.55 -7.11
CA ILE A 297 2.85 4.46 -7.58
C ILE A 297 3.41 5.87 -7.59
N ALA A 298 3.37 6.52 -8.75
CA ALA A 298 3.79 7.90 -8.93
C ALA A 298 2.70 8.88 -8.47
N LEU A 299 3.08 10.12 -8.21
CA LEU A 299 2.12 11.16 -7.81
C LEU A 299 1.11 11.44 -8.93
N GLU A 300 1.55 11.38 -10.18
CA GLU A 300 0.73 11.55 -11.38
C GLU A 300 -0.37 10.48 -11.47
N ASP A 301 -0.10 9.25 -11.00
CA ASP A 301 -1.09 8.18 -10.94
C ASP A 301 -2.23 8.49 -9.95
N LEU A 302 -2.00 9.35 -8.95
CA LEU A 302 -2.92 9.64 -7.82
C LEU A 302 -3.60 11.01 -7.90
N THR A 303 -3.14 11.90 -8.79
CA THR A 303 -3.66 13.28 -8.89
C THR A 303 -4.81 13.39 -9.87
N GLY A 304 -5.76 14.28 -9.60
CA GLY A 304 -6.95 14.49 -10.42
C GLY A 304 -8.05 13.47 -10.09
N GLY A 305 -8.79 13.07 -11.14
CA GLY A 305 -9.97 12.21 -11.00
C GLY A 305 -11.24 13.02 -10.80
N THR A 306 -12.34 12.55 -11.39
CA THR A 306 -13.65 13.21 -11.34
C THR A 306 -14.65 12.43 -10.50
N PHE A 307 -14.41 11.14 -10.30
CA PHE A 307 -15.24 10.23 -9.53
C PHE A 307 -14.39 9.09 -8.96
N SER A 308 -14.78 8.46 -7.86
CA SER A 308 -14.06 7.33 -7.29
C SER A 308 -14.95 6.11 -7.06
N ILE A 309 -14.35 4.92 -7.14
CA ILE A 309 -15.00 3.65 -6.78
C ILE A 309 -14.14 2.94 -5.73
N THR A 310 -14.77 2.57 -4.62
CA THR A 310 -14.12 1.82 -3.54
C THR A 310 -14.84 0.51 -3.25
N ASN A 311 -14.09 -0.55 -2.93
CA ASN A 311 -14.64 -1.88 -2.68
C ASN A 311 -14.30 -2.37 -1.26
N GLY A 312 -15.22 -2.14 -0.32
CA GLY A 312 -15.16 -2.68 1.04
C GLY A 312 -15.60 -4.14 1.14
N GLY A 313 -16.24 -4.68 0.08
CA GLY A 313 -16.77 -6.04 0.06
C GLY A 313 -15.69 -7.12 0.12
N THR A 314 -14.49 -6.82 -0.36
CA THR A 314 -13.32 -7.72 -0.27
C THR A 314 -12.90 -8.00 1.19
N PHE A 315 -13.25 -7.10 2.12
CA PHE A 315 -13.03 -7.24 3.56
C PHE A 315 -14.27 -7.70 4.32
N GLY A 316 -15.38 -7.99 3.60
CA GLY A 316 -16.63 -8.45 4.18
C GLY A 316 -17.57 -7.33 4.65
N SER A 317 -17.31 -6.06 4.33
CA SER A 317 -18.21 -4.95 4.68
C SER A 317 -19.60 -5.17 4.06
N MET A 318 -20.63 -5.09 4.89
CA MET A 318 -22.02 -5.16 4.43
C MET A 318 -22.48 -3.83 3.85
N MET A 319 -22.14 -2.73 4.50
CA MET A 319 -22.54 -1.37 4.13
C MET A 319 -21.65 -0.35 4.84
N SER A 320 -21.25 0.68 4.15
CA SER A 320 -20.47 1.81 4.69
C SER A 320 -20.78 3.09 3.93
N THR A 321 -20.48 4.24 4.52
CA THR A 321 -20.56 5.56 3.91
C THR A 321 -19.16 6.00 3.51
N PRO A 322 -18.73 5.83 2.24
CA PRO A 322 -17.39 6.20 1.83
C PRO A 322 -17.18 7.72 1.89
N ILE A 323 -15.96 8.14 2.24
CA ILE A 323 -15.57 9.56 2.27
C ILE A 323 -15.16 9.97 0.86
N ILE A 324 -15.63 11.12 0.41
CA ILE A 324 -15.30 11.69 -0.91
C ILE A 324 -13.81 12.01 -0.97
N ASN A 325 -13.18 11.79 -2.14
CA ASN A 325 -11.79 12.13 -2.38
C ASN A 325 -11.69 13.48 -3.14
N PRO A 326 -11.40 14.60 -2.46
CA PRO A 326 -11.34 15.91 -3.12
C PRO A 326 -10.33 15.94 -4.29
N PRO A 327 -10.60 16.70 -5.38
CA PRO A 327 -11.69 17.67 -5.58
C PRO A 327 -13.00 17.07 -6.08
N GLN A 328 -13.15 15.76 -6.12
CA GLN A 328 -14.35 15.06 -6.58
C GLN A 328 -15.56 15.40 -5.69
N SER A 329 -16.76 15.30 -6.26
CA SER A 329 -18.01 15.53 -5.53
C SER A 329 -18.79 14.27 -5.21
N ALA A 330 -18.33 13.10 -5.65
CA ALA A 330 -19.00 11.84 -5.36
C ALA A 330 -18.05 10.63 -5.38
N ILE A 331 -18.48 9.56 -4.69
CA ILE A 331 -17.78 8.28 -4.61
C ILE A 331 -18.77 7.12 -4.50
N LEU A 332 -18.55 6.06 -5.28
CA LEU A 332 -19.32 4.82 -5.21
C LEU A 332 -18.64 3.80 -4.28
N GLY A 333 -19.35 3.31 -3.29
CA GLY A 333 -18.95 2.21 -2.41
C GLY A 333 -19.59 0.90 -2.83
N MET A 334 -18.77 -0.12 -3.07
CA MET A 334 -19.19 -1.51 -3.29
C MET A 334 -19.01 -2.31 -2.00
N HIS A 335 -19.89 -3.29 -1.78
CA HIS A 335 -19.89 -4.10 -0.57
C HIS A 335 -19.91 -5.60 -0.86
N ALA A 336 -19.98 -6.41 0.20
CA ALA A 336 -19.97 -7.86 0.06
C ALA A 336 -21.21 -8.37 -0.68
N THR A 337 -21.00 -9.21 -1.68
CA THR A 337 -22.08 -9.96 -2.34
C THR A 337 -22.49 -11.15 -1.45
N LYS A 338 -23.77 -11.24 -1.12
CA LYS A 338 -24.34 -12.33 -0.31
C LYS A 338 -25.61 -12.83 -0.94
N GLU A 339 -25.83 -14.16 -0.86
CA GLU A 339 -27.10 -14.74 -1.24
C GLU A 339 -28.22 -14.27 -0.31
N ARG A 340 -29.32 -13.78 -0.90
CA ARG A 340 -30.52 -13.28 -0.19
C ARG A 340 -31.77 -13.78 -0.87
N ALA A 341 -32.82 -13.98 -0.08
CA ALA A 341 -34.16 -14.20 -0.58
C ALA A 341 -34.73 -12.85 -1.07
N VAL A 342 -35.07 -12.78 -2.36
CA VAL A 342 -35.70 -11.63 -3.01
C VAL A 342 -36.96 -12.05 -3.72
N VAL A 343 -37.84 -11.09 -4.01
CA VAL A 343 -39.08 -11.37 -4.75
C VAL A 343 -38.89 -10.98 -6.20
N GLU A 344 -38.98 -11.97 -7.11
CA GLU A 344 -38.99 -11.75 -8.56
C GLU A 344 -40.26 -12.38 -9.14
N ASN A 345 -41.01 -11.62 -9.94
CA ASN A 345 -42.27 -12.09 -10.56
C ASN A 345 -43.25 -12.73 -9.56
N GLY A 346 -43.31 -12.20 -8.34
CA GLY A 346 -44.19 -12.69 -7.28
C GLY A 346 -43.69 -13.97 -6.58
N GLN A 347 -42.50 -14.46 -6.87
CA GLN A 347 -41.90 -15.62 -6.24
C GLN A 347 -40.64 -15.27 -5.44
N VAL A 348 -40.44 -15.95 -4.31
CA VAL A 348 -39.22 -15.82 -3.53
C VAL A 348 -38.12 -16.65 -4.17
N VAL A 349 -37.06 -15.99 -4.57
CA VAL A 349 -35.89 -16.62 -5.21
C VAL A 349 -34.61 -16.21 -4.49
N VAL A 350 -33.56 -17.04 -4.59
CA VAL A 350 -32.23 -16.71 -4.04
C VAL A 350 -31.43 -15.97 -5.10
N ARG A 351 -30.87 -14.80 -4.72
CA ARG A 351 -30.00 -14.00 -5.60
C ARG A 351 -28.77 -13.52 -4.86
N PRO A 352 -27.61 -13.43 -5.54
CA PRO A 352 -26.42 -12.77 -5.03
C PRO A 352 -26.63 -11.26 -5.05
N MET A 353 -26.95 -10.68 -3.88
CA MET A 353 -27.23 -9.26 -3.71
C MET A 353 -26.02 -8.53 -3.14
N MET A 354 -25.77 -7.32 -3.64
CA MET A 354 -24.76 -6.40 -3.14
C MET A 354 -25.40 -5.06 -2.79
N TYR A 355 -25.02 -4.46 -1.67
CA TYR A 355 -25.35 -3.06 -1.40
C TYR A 355 -24.37 -2.15 -2.10
N LEU A 356 -24.88 -1.08 -2.66
CA LEU A 356 -24.16 0.05 -3.22
C LEU A 356 -24.43 1.28 -2.37
N ALA A 357 -23.39 2.09 -2.15
CA ALA A 357 -23.47 3.38 -1.49
C ALA A 357 -22.94 4.45 -2.44
N LEU A 358 -23.69 5.53 -2.64
CA LEU A 358 -23.18 6.72 -3.30
C LEU A 358 -23.13 7.84 -2.26
N SER A 359 -21.90 8.22 -1.86
CA SER A 359 -21.67 9.44 -1.08
C SER A 359 -21.44 10.60 -2.04
N TYR A 360 -22.03 11.74 -1.76
CA TYR A 360 -22.01 12.90 -2.64
C TYR A 360 -22.04 14.21 -1.84
N ASP A 361 -21.52 15.26 -2.45
CA ASP A 361 -21.54 16.61 -1.91
C ASP A 361 -22.90 17.27 -2.19
N HIS A 362 -23.72 17.39 -1.15
CA HIS A 362 -25.07 17.92 -1.26
C HIS A 362 -25.12 19.44 -1.48
N ARG A 363 -23.95 20.12 -1.55
CA ARG A 363 -23.91 21.53 -1.96
C ARG A 363 -24.24 21.71 -3.44
N ILE A 364 -23.91 20.68 -4.28
CA ILE A 364 -24.11 20.75 -5.74
C ILE A 364 -24.93 19.59 -6.31
N ILE A 365 -25.05 18.47 -5.59
CA ILE A 365 -25.79 17.28 -6.03
C ILE A 365 -27.01 17.12 -5.14
N ASP A 366 -28.21 17.25 -5.71
CA ASP A 366 -29.44 17.04 -4.99
C ASP A 366 -29.78 15.55 -4.85
N GLY A 367 -30.66 15.22 -3.88
CA GLY A 367 -31.07 13.85 -3.62
C GLY A 367 -31.67 13.14 -4.84
N ARG A 368 -32.33 13.87 -5.74
CA ARG A 368 -32.88 13.31 -6.98
C ARG A 368 -31.79 12.82 -7.91
N GLU A 369 -30.77 13.66 -8.20
CA GLU A 369 -29.67 13.32 -9.09
C GLU A 369 -28.84 12.19 -8.51
N ALA A 370 -28.56 12.21 -7.21
CA ALA A 370 -27.82 11.16 -6.52
C ALA A 370 -28.53 9.80 -6.59
N VAL A 371 -29.82 9.76 -6.23
CA VAL A 371 -30.61 8.52 -6.26
C VAL A 371 -30.73 7.99 -7.68
N LEU A 372 -31.04 8.85 -8.67
CA LEU A 372 -31.19 8.42 -10.05
C LEU A 372 -29.84 7.98 -10.67
N THR A 373 -28.72 8.57 -10.27
CA THR A 373 -27.38 8.10 -10.66
C THR A 373 -27.14 6.68 -10.14
N LEU A 374 -27.44 6.42 -8.86
CA LEU A 374 -27.26 5.10 -8.28
C LEU A 374 -28.21 4.06 -8.90
N VAL A 375 -29.44 4.46 -9.24
CA VAL A 375 -30.40 3.63 -9.99
C VAL A 375 -29.86 3.32 -11.38
N ALA A 376 -29.31 4.30 -12.11
CA ALA A 376 -28.73 4.06 -13.43
C ALA A 376 -27.53 3.09 -13.39
N ILE A 377 -26.67 3.20 -12.37
CA ILE A 377 -25.58 2.24 -12.14
C ILE A 377 -26.16 0.84 -11.87
N LYS A 378 -27.16 0.72 -11.00
CA LYS A 378 -27.84 -0.55 -10.71
C LYS A 378 -28.41 -1.16 -11.99
N ASP A 379 -29.20 -0.39 -12.75
CA ASP A 379 -29.87 -0.87 -13.97
C ASP A 379 -28.85 -1.39 -15.00
N ALA A 380 -27.73 -0.70 -15.17
CA ALA A 380 -26.64 -1.12 -16.06
C ALA A 380 -25.93 -2.41 -15.59
N LEU A 381 -25.85 -2.66 -14.28
CA LEU A 381 -25.29 -3.89 -13.73
C LEU A 381 -26.27 -5.06 -13.78
N GLU A 382 -27.56 -4.81 -13.57
CA GLU A 382 -28.62 -5.83 -13.65
C GLU A 382 -28.97 -6.21 -15.08
N ASP A 383 -28.75 -5.31 -16.05
CA ASP A 383 -28.87 -5.57 -17.50
C ASP A 383 -27.66 -5.00 -18.26
N PRO A 384 -26.53 -5.73 -18.31
CA PRO A 384 -25.31 -5.25 -18.99
C PRO A 384 -25.45 -5.01 -20.50
N ALA A 385 -26.50 -5.52 -21.14
CA ALA A 385 -26.78 -5.26 -22.55
C ALA A 385 -27.09 -3.77 -22.82
N ARG A 386 -27.61 -3.05 -21.83
CA ARG A 386 -27.85 -1.60 -21.91
C ARG A 386 -26.59 -0.81 -22.21
N LEU A 387 -25.44 -1.23 -21.63
CA LEU A 387 -24.14 -0.59 -21.87
C LEU A 387 -23.65 -0.74 -23.33
N LEU A 388 -24.16 -1.73 -24.08
CA LEU A 388 -23.85 -1.93 -25.50
C LEU A 388 -24.78 -1.13 -26.42
N LEU A 389 -25.94 -0.73 -25.92
CA LEU A 389 -27.00 -0.06 -26.67
C LEU A 389 -27.11 1.44 -26.32
N ASP A 390 -26.23 1.93 -25.41
CA ASP A 390 -26.24 3.31 -24.91
C ASP A 390 -27.61 3.75 -24.34
N LEU A 391 -28.29 2.84 -23.55
CA LEU A 391 -29.63 3.02 -22.97
C LEU A 391 -29.60 3.41 -21.49
#